data_3326648e7582278c9640022cad549689
#
_entry.id   3326648e7582278c9640022cad549689
#
_cell.length_a   1.000
_cell.length_b   1.000
_cell.length_c   1.000
_cell.angle_alpha   90.00
_cell.angle_beta   90.00
_cell.angle_gamma   90.00
#
_symmetry.space_group_name_H-M   'P 1'
#
loop_
_entity.id
_entity.type
_entity.pdbx_description
1 polymer ?
#
loop_
_entity_poly.entity_id
_entity_poly.type
_entity_poly.pdbx_seq_one_letter_code
_entity_poly.pdbx_strand_id
1 'polypeptide(L)' 'MNDILDTLNFMKPTYVVKTDKNACRIQASTCSIDTDLKIICFYDKESVQAMFRVDDVKTFYKII' A
#
# COMPACT_ATOMS: atom_id res chain seq x y z
N MET A 1 -26.46 6.45 7.27
CA MET A 1 -25.81 5.46 8.13
C MET A 1 -24.58 4.86 7.46
N ASN A 2 -24.80 4.18 6.36
CA ASN A 2 -23.67 3.58 5.64
C ASN A 2 -22.71 4.64 5.08
N ASP A 3 -23.19 5.83 4.87
CA ASP A 3 -22.38 6.90 4.29
C ASP A 3 -21.18 7.24 5.15
N ILE A 4 -21.33 7.16 6.47
CA ILE A 4 -20.22 7.46 7.37
C ILE A 4 -19.15 6.40 7.24
N LEU A 5 -19.55 5.13 7.17
CA LEU A 5 -18.59 4.05 7.02
C LEU A 5 -17.89 4.13 5.67
N ASP A 6 -18.63 4.46 4.62
CA ASP A 6 -18.05 4.60 3.30
C ASP A 6 -17.06 5.74 3.26
N THR A 7 -17.40 6.84 3.93
CA THR A 7 -16.50 7.99 4.01
C THR A 7 -15.21 7.61 4.73
N LEU A 8 -15.31 6.85 5.81
CA LEU A 8 -14.11 6.40 6.53
C LEU A 8 -13.26 5.49 5.67
N ASN A 9 -13.88 4.65 4.87
CA ASN A 9 -13.13 3.78 3.96
C ASN A 9 -12.40 4.59 2.91
N PHE A 10 -13.03 5.64 2.39
CA PHE A 10 -12.36 6.50 1.42
C PHE A 10 -11.20 7.26 2.01
N MET A 11 -11.19 7.44 3.32
CA MET A 11 -10.12 8.16 3.99
C MET A 11 -8.90 7.29 4.24
N LYS A 12 -8.98 5.99 4.00
CA LYS A 12 -7.81 5.13 4.09
C LYS A 12 -6.82 5.50 2.99
N PRO A 13 -5.54 5.60 3.33
CA PRO A 13 -4.54 5.87 2.32
C PRO A 13 -4.53 4.81 1.23
N THR A 14 -4.37 5.26 0.00
CA THR A 14 -4.23 4.37 -1.14
C THR A 14 -2.85 4.58 -1.74
N TYR A 15 -2.14 3.50 -1.92
CA TYR A 15 -0.82 3.52 -2.55
C TYR A 15 -0.91 2.93 -3.94
N VAL A 16 -0.11 3.48 -4.83
CA VAL A 16 0.07 2.91 -6.16
C VAL A 16 1.49 2.39 -6.23
N VAL A 17 1.64 1.12 -6.57
CA VAL A 17 2.94 0.48 -6.70
C VAL A 17 3.12 0.11 -8.17
N LYS A 18 4.18 0.62 -8.77
CA LYS A 18 4.47 0.34 -10.18
C LYS A 18 5.69 -0.58 -10.27
N THR A 19 5.51 -1.64 -11.03
CA THR A 19 6.57 -2.58 -11.33
C THR A 19 6.83 -2.57 -12.84
N ASP A 20 7.77 -3.39 -13.30
CA ASP A 20 8.04 -3.50 -14.72
C ASP A 20 6.83 -4.00 -15.51
N LYS A 21 5.96 -4.74 -14.86
CA LYS A 21 4.88 -5.44 -15.55
C LYS A 21 3.54 -4.73 -15.44
N ASN A 22 3.28 -4.09 -14.31
CA ASN A 22 1.96 -3.50 -14.08
C ASN A 22 2.00 -2.48 -12.96
N ALA A 23 0.82 -1.96 -12.65
CA ALA A 23 0.62 -1.07 -11.52
C ALA A 23 -0.51 -1.64 -10.66
N CYS A 24 -0.33 -1.58 -9.36
CA CYS A 24 -1.30 -2.08 -8.39
C CYS A 24 -1.72 -0.96 -7.45
N ARG A 25 -2.99 -0.97 -7.07
CA ARG A 25 -3.50 -0.08 -6.03
C ARG A 25 -3.66 -0.88 -4.75
N ILE A 26 -3.16 -0.32 -3.66
CA ILE A 26 -3.17 -0.99 -2.37
C ILE A 26 -3.71 -0.03 -1.33
N GLN A 27 -4.76 -0.43 -0.63
CA GLN A 27 -5.25 0.33 0.51
C GLN A 27 -4.57 -0.17 1.76
N ALA A 28 -3.88 0.73 2.45
CA ALA A 28 -3.16 0.38 3.66
C ALA A 28 -3.00 1.62 4.53
N SER A 29 -2.98 1.43 5.83
CA SER A 29 -2.78 2.54 6.74
C SER A 29 -1.32 2.93 6.87
N THR A 30 -0.41 2.00 6.67
CA THR A 30 1.02 2.27 6.78
C THR A 30 1.80 1.45 5.77
N CYS A 31 3.01 1.92 5.54
CA CYS A 31 3.96 1.26 4.66
C CYS A 31 5.31 1.25 5.37
N SER A 32 6.02 0.15 5.27
CA SER A 32 7.37 0.10 5.81
C SER A 32 8.30 -0.58 4.81
N ILE A 33 9.56 -0.16 4.86
CA ILE A 33 10.60 -0.71 4.00
C ILE A 33 11.64 -1.35 4.90
N ASP A 34 11.89 -2.64 4.68
CA ASP A 34 12.95 -3.36 5.37
C ASP A 34 14.15 -3.37 4.44
N THR A 35 15.17 -2.61 4.80
CA THR A 35 16.36 -2.48 3.95
C THR A 35 17.24 -3.71 4.00
N ASP A 36 17.16 -4.47 5.07
CA ASP A 36 17.97 -5.70 5.18
C ASP A 36 17.39 -6.80 4.31
N LEU A 37 16.07 -6.97 4.35
CA LEU A 37 15.39 -7.98 3.56
C LEU A 37 15.03 -7.48 2.16
N LYS A 38 15.13 -6.17 1.94
CA LYS A 38 14.77 -5.51 0.68
C LYS A 38 13.33 -5.78 0.30
N ILE A 39 12.44 -5.55 1.25
CA ILE A 39 11.01 -5.76 1.11
C ILE A 39 10.26 -4.49 1.47
N ILE A 40 9.21 -4.21 0.71
CA ILE A 40 8.26 -3.14 1.02
C ILE A 40 6.96 -3.81 1.43
N CYS A 41 6.48 -3.48 2.62
CA CYS A 41 5.25 -4.04 3.16
C CYS A 41 4.22 -2.96 3.37
N PHE A 42 2.98 -3.27 3.02
CA PHE A 42 1.84 -2.39 3.24
C PHE A 42 0.92 -3.04 4.25
N TYR A 43 0.59 -2.32 5.31
CA TYR A 43 -0.19 -2.84 6.42
C TYR A 43 -1.48 -2.07 6.58
N ASP A 44 -2.52 -2.79 6.99
CA ASP A 44 -3.73 -2.16 7.51
C ASP A 44 -3.91 -2.71 8.91
N LYS A 45 -3.66 -1.86 9.91
CA LYS A 45 -3.57 -2.27 11.31
C LYS A 45 -2.45 -3.30 11.46
N GLU A 46 -2.78 -4.54 11.86
CA GLU A 46 -1.76 -5.57 12.02
C GLU A 46 -1.72 -6.54 10.85
N SER A 47 -2.54 -6.31 9.84
CA SER A 47 -2.63 -7.20 8.69
C SER A 47 -1.76 -6.71 7.55
N VAL A 48 -1.00 -7.60 6.97
CA VAL A 48 -0.22 -7.29 5.78
C VAL A 48 -1.16 -7.35 4.57
N GLN A 49 -1.28 -6.22 3.87
CA GLN A 49 -2.13 -6.14 2.69
C GLN A 49 -1.37 -6.51 1.43
N ALA A 50 -0.10 -6.18 1.38
CA ALA A 50 0.71 -6.49 0.22
C ALA A 50 2.18 -6.43 0.61
N MET A 51 2.99 -7.16 -0.12
CA MET A 51 4.43 -7.22 0.10
C MET A 51 5.10 -7.29 -1.27
N PHE A 52 6.14 -6.47 -1.45
CA PHE A 52 6.88 -6.41 -2.70
C PHE A 52 8.37 -6.45 -2.41
N ARG A 53 9.12 -7.01 -3.34
CA ARG A 53 10.58 -6.88 -3.28
C ARG A 53 10.97 -5.51 -3.80
N VAL A 54 11.91 -4.88 -3.11
CA VAL A 54 12.36 -3.54 -3.49
C VAL A 54 12.84 -3.53 -4.94
N ASP A 55 13.55 -4.58 -5.35
CA ASP A 55 14.11 -4.65 -6.70
C ASP A 55 13.04 -4.73 -7.80
N ASP A 56 11.83 -5.19 -7.45
CA ASP A 56 10.75 -5.32 -8.42
C ASP A 56 9.94 -4.05 -8.56
N VAL A 57 10.10 -3.11 -7.63
CA VAL A 57 9.30 -1.90 -7.61
C VAL A 57 10.07 -0.77 -8.27
N LYS A 58 9.48 -0.18 -9.30
CA LYS A 58 10.06 0.99 -9.96
C LYS A 58 9.78 2.25 -9.18
N THR A 59 8.55 2.38 -8.73
CA THR A 59 8.18 3.52 -7.92
C THR A 59 6.89 3.18 -7.17
N PHE A 60 6.66 3.89 -6.08
CA PHE A 60 5.37 3.82 -5.42
C PHE A 60 5.08 5.17 -4.78
N TYR A 61 3.80 5.46 -4.59
CA TYR A 61 3.40 6.73 -4.02
C TYR A 61 2.02 6.60 -3.42
N LYS A 62 1.73 7.52 -2.53
CA LYS A 62 0.47 7.60 -1.84
C LYS A 62 -0.39 8.65 -2.55
N ILE A 63 -1.61 8.30 -2.89
CA ILE A 63 -2.49 9.23 -3.59
C ILE A 63 -3.56 9.84 -2.71
N ILE A 64 -3.77 9.31 -1.53
CA ILE A 64 -4.67 9.91 -0.55
C ILE A 64 -4.04 9.85 0.82
#